data_b36738cb549341bd578315eab453c093
#
_entry.id   b36738cb549341bd578315eab453c093
#
_cell.length_a   1.000
_cell.length_b   1.000
_cell.length_c   1.000
_cell.angle_alpha   90.00
_cell.angle_beta   90.00
_cell.angle_gamma   90.00
#
_symmetry.space_group_name_H-M   'P 1'
#
loop_
_entity.id
_entity.type
_entity.pdbx_description
1 polymer ?
#
loop_
_entity_poly.entity_id
_entity_poly.type
_entity_poly.pdbx_seq_one_letter_code
_entity_poly.pdbx_strand_id
1 'polypeptide(L)'
;MPGIVDAHTHLTIFNSRVRGRYRLSDPKNSLPYNTIRAMENVRAYLEKGVTAQREVGGREYISVSIRDAIEEGRIPGPRVQPSGPILTPTAGLDDKRPYFVEGNLANGWEVNGETEIIQAVREQYKAGVATIKLDASGAWTAFSSSTTPTMTEPEIAAAVGEAHKFGIRVAAHAQATEGIKNAVRAGVDTVEHATYIDDEALDLLVENDVYVIPTLIPFVEFLKADDAVEMNDSQQAQLEADREAQLDSFRRAQERGVKLAVGSDAIPPLVSHGDTYREIALFVKHGFSPGDALVAATKNSAEALAIDADVGTLEPGKLADLIVIDGDPLDDISVLGDSTNPQIVMKGGTIMKDRRSE
;
A
#
# COMPACT_ATOMS: atom_id res chain seq x y z
N MET A 1 -10.96 3.00 19.92
CA MET A 1 -11.30 2.38 18.63
C MET A 1 -10.35 1.21 18.34
N PRO A 2 -10.64 0.30 17.38
CA PRO A 2 -9.66 -0.67 16.94
C PRO A 2 -8.37 0.02 16.48
N GLY A 3 -7.25 -0.70 16.50
CA GLY A 3 -6.02 -0.24 15.87
C GLY A 3 -6.21 -0.03 14.37
N ILE A 4 -5.55 0.96 13.81
CA ILE A 4 -5.59 1.24 12.36
C ILE A 4 -4.86 0.12 11.61
N VAL A 5 -5.44 -0.30 10.48
CA VAL A 5 -4.84 -1.23 9.53
C VAL A 5 -4.52 -0.48 8.24
N ASP A 6 -3.24 -0.41 7.87
CA ASP A 6 -2.79 0.23 6.63
C ASP A 6 -2.56 -0.83 5.54
N ALA A 7 -3.43 -0.86 4.54
CA ALA A 7 -3.43 -1.91 3.53
C ALA A 7 -2.43 -1.69 2.39
N HIS A 8 -1.73 -0.54 2.34
CA HIS A 8 -0.75 -0.23 1.31
C HIS A 8 0.41 0.59 1.84
N THR A 9 1.53 -0.04 2.10
CA THR A 9 2.75 0.62 2.61
C THR A 9 4.00 0.16 1.88
N HIS A 10 5.08 0.96 2.00
CA HIS A 10 6.40 0.65 1.46
C HIS A 10 7.49 0.91 2.49
N LEU A 11 7.90 -0.11 3.24
CA LEU A 11 8.87 0.04 4.34
C LEU A 11 10.28 0.42 3.87
N THR A 12 10.64 0.04 2.65
CA THR A 12 11.97 0.27 2.10
C THR A 12 12.07 1.48 1.15
N ILE A 13 10.93 2.14 0.90
CA ILE A 13 10.92 3.44 0.22
C ILE A 13 11.13 4.52 1.27
N PHE A 14 12.21 5.26 1.15
CA PHE A 14 12.54 6.38 2.03
C PHE A 14 13.34 7.42 1.27
N ASN A 15 13.22 8.64 1.76
CA ASN A 15 13.94 9.75 1.22
C ASN A 15 15.41 9.71 1.60
N SER A 16 16.29 9.64 0.61
CA SER A 16 17.70 9.97 0.80
C SER A 16 17.94 11.42 0.37
N ARG A 17 18.14 12.33 1.32
CA ARG A 17 18.66 13.68 1.04
C ARG A 17 20.11 13.57 0.57
N VAL A 18 20.32 13.39 -0.72
CA VAL A 18 21.65 13.54 -1.30
C VAL A 18 21.69 14.88 -2.03
N ARG A 19 22.43 15.85 -1.47
CA ARG A 19 22.67 17.19 -2.06
C ARG A 19 21.41 18.00 -2.35
N GLY A 20 20.38 17.94 -1.47
CA GLY A 20 19.17 18.73 -1.62
C GLY A 20 18.15 18.22 -2.63
N ARG A 21 18.37 17.06 -3.25
CA ARG A 21 17.45 16.40 -4.16
C ARG A 21 16.90 15.12 -3.54
N TYR A 22 15.60 14.89 -3.70
CA TYR A 22 14.95 13.67 -3.28
C TYR A 22 15.10 12.59 -4.34
N ARG A 23 15.55 11.41 -3.95
CA ARG A 23 15.53 10.21 -4.79
C ARG A 23 14.74 9.13 -4.07
N LEU A 24 13.63 8.75 -4.66
CA LEU A 24 12.90 7.56 -4.27
C LEU A 24 13.84 6.35 -4.46
N SER A 25 14.04 5.57 -3.39
CA SER A 25 14.83 4.33 -3.40
C SER A 25 16.20 4.49 -4.09
N ASP A 26 17.17 5.10 -3.44
CA ASP A 26 18.52 5.19 -4.04
C ASP A 26 19.14 3.77 -4.09
N PRO A 27 19.36 3.19 -5.29
CA PRO A 27 19.96 1.87 -5.45
C PRO A 27 21.38 1.78 -4.89
N LYS A 28 22.01 2.91 -4.56
CA LYS A 28 23.32 2.97 -3.91
C LYS A 28 23.28 2.61 -2.43
N ASN A 29 22.12 2.63 -1.78
CA ASN A 29 22.03 2.24 -0.38
C ASN A 29 22.17 0.72 -0.25
N SER A 30 23.05 0.27 0.64
CA SER A 30 23.23 -1.14 0.92
C SER A 30 21.98 -1.74 1.59
N LEU A 31 21.75 -3.06 1.41
CA LEU A 31 20.64 -3.76 2.06
C LEU A 31 20.65 -3.60 3.60
N PRO A 32 21.80 -3.72 4.31
CA PRO A 32 21.84 -3.45 5.75
C PRO A 32 21.38 -2.03 6.13
N TYR A 33 21.76 -1.01 5.34
CA TYR A 33 21.30 0.36 5.59
C TYR A 33 19.79 0.50 5.38
N ASN A 34 19.26 -0.09 4.31
CA ASN A 34 17.83 -0.12 4.05
C ASN A 34 17.05 -0.83 5.15
N THR A 35 17.59 -1.93 5.70
CA THR A 35 16.99 -2.64 6.84
C THR A 35 16.90 -1.75 8.08
N ILE A 36 17.98 -1.04 8.43
CA ILE A 36 17.98 -0.11 9.57
C ILE A 36 16.91 0.98 9.38
N ARG A 37 16.82 1.55 8.17
CA ARG A 37 15.80 2.55 7.86
C ARG A 37 14.38 1.99 7.92
N ALA A 38 14.17 0.76 7.46
CA ALA A 38 12.87 0.08 7.54
C ALA A 38 12.41 -0.15 8.99
N MET A 39 13.36 -0.37 9.92
CA MET A 39 13.06 -0.45 11.36
C MET A 39 12.55 0.89 11.93
N GLU A 40 13.11 2.01 11.50
CA GLU A 40 12.62 3.34 11.87
C GLU A 40 11.21 3.57 11.31
N ASN A 41 11.01 3.21 10.02
CA ASN A 41 9.74 3.39 9.34
C ASN A 41 8.61 2.57 10.00
N VAL A 42 8.86 1.29 10.28
CA VAL A 42 7.85 0.42 10.90
C VAL A 42 7.47 0.90 12.32
N ARG A 43 8.43 1.45 13.06
CA ARG A 43 8.17 2.04 14.36
C ARG A 43 7.26 3.27 14.25
N ALA A 44 7.47 4.12 13.24
CA ALA A 44 6.66 5.31 13.02
C ALA A 44 5.17 4.98 12.80
N TYR A 45 4.86 3.87 12.10
CA TYR A 45 3.48 3.38 11.97
C TYR A 45 2.86 3.03 13.32
N LEU A 46 3.57 2.25 14.13
CA LEU A 46 3.07 1.84 15.44
C LEU A 46 2.82 3.05 16.36
N GLU A 47 3.74 4.02 16.37
CA GLU A 47 3.64 5.24 17.19
C GLU A 47 2.43 6.11 16.81
N LYS A 48 1.94 6.00 15.58
CA LYS A 48 0.76 6.68 15.04
C LYS A 48 -0.53 5.86 15.12
N GLY A 49 -0.49 4.69 15.78
CA GLY A 49 -1.67 3.86 16.02
C GLY A 49 -2.00 2.84 14.93
N VAL A 50 -1.12 2.66 13.96
CA VAL A 50 -1.23 1.55 13.00
C VAL A 50 -0.74 0.28 13.70
N THR A 51 -1.64 -0.69 13.93
CA THR A 51 -1.32 -1.95 14.62
C THR A 51 -1.08 -3.11 13.67
N ALA A 52 -1.57 -2.99 12.43
CA ALA A 52 -1.31 -3.94 11.34
C ALA A 52 -1.09 -3.19 10.02
N GLN A 53 -0.27 -3.73 9.14
CA GLN A 53 -0.02 -3.17 7.82
C GLN A 53 0.38 -4.23 6.81
N ARG A 54 0.13 -3.94 5.53
CA ARG A 54 0.65 -4.71 4.41
C ARG A 54 1.70 -3.89 3.66
N GLU A 55 2.90 -4.45 3.53
CA GLU A 55 3.87 -3.91 2.60
C GLU A 55 3.62 -4.51 1.21
N VAL A 56 3.51 -3.68 0.19
CA VAL A 56 3.17 -4.06 -1.19
C VAL A 56 4.29 -3.73 -2.18
N GLY A 57 5.49 -4.05 -1.80
CA GLY A 57 6.65 -3.89 -2.66
C GLY A 57 7.82 -3.28 -1.92
N GLY A 58 8.85 -4.05 -1.77
CA GLY A 58 10.04 -3.68 -1.06
C GLY A 58 11.30 -4.23 -1.69
N ARG A 59 12.42 -3.73 -1.20
CA ARG A 59 13.73 -4.16 -1.68
C ARG A 59 14.09 -5.51 -1.08
N GLU A 60 14.30 -6.48 -1.96
CA GLU A 60 14.58 -7.86 -1.56
C GLU A 60 13.49 -8.38 -0.59
N TYR A 61 13.87 -9.06 0.47
CA TYR A 61 12.98 -9.58 1.50
C TYR A 61 13.18 -8.91 2.85
N ILE A 62 13.51 -7.60 2.86
CA ILE A 62 13.71 -6.82 4.09
C ILE A 62 12.45 -6.84 4.94
N SER A 63 11.27 -6.70 4.34
CA SER A 63 9.99 -6.70 5.07
C SER A 63 9.69 -8.04 5.74
N VAL A 64 10.12 -9.16 5.16
CA VAL A 64 10.04 -10.48 5.78
C VAL A 64 10.90 -10.51 7.05
N SER A 65 12.15 -10.05 6.96
CA SER A 65 13.05 -9.96 8.12
C SER A 65 12.53 -9.03 9.21
N ILE A 66 11.88 -7.92 8.83
CA ILE A 66 11.24 -7.00 9.77
C ILE A 66 10.06 -7.65 10.48
N ARG A 67 9.19 -8.38 9.76
CA ARG A 67 8.09 -9.15 10.35
C ARG A 67 8.63 -10.13 11.38
N ASP A 68 9.59 -10.95 11.00
CA ASP A 68 10.16 -11.98 11.86
C ASP A 68 10.77 -11.37 13.13
N ALA A 69 11.50 -10.26 13.00
CA ALA A 69 12.08 -9.55 14.15
C ALA A 69 11.01 -8.96 15.09
N ILE A 70 9.86 -8.50 14.55
CA ILE A 70 8.73 -8.03 15.37
C ILE A 70 8.06 -9.20 16.08
N GLU A 71 7.82 -10.32 15.39
CA GLU A 71 7.20 -11.51 15.96
C GLU A 71 8.06 -12.16 17.06
N GLU A 72 9.39 -12.14 16.89
CA GLU A 72 10.35 -12.56 17.92
C GLU A 72 10.51 -11.55 19.08
N GLY A 73 9.85 -10.38 19.00
CA GLY A 73 9.97 -9.31 20.01
C GLY A 73 11.32 -8.59 20.04
N ARG A 74 12.09 -8.68 18.95
CA ARG A 74 13.39 -8.00 18.80
C ARG A 74 13.27 -6.50 18.59
N ILE A 75 12.24 -6.10 17.87
CA ILE A 75 11.93 -4.69 17.57
C ILE A 75 10.44 -4.42 17.76
N PRO A 76 10.04 -3.21 18.19
CA PRO A 76 8.64 -2.82 18.20
C PRO A 76 8.15 -2.51 16.78
N GLY A 77 6.91 -2.90 16.48
CA GLY A 77 6.25 -2.61 15.21
C GLY A 77 4.83 -3.15 15.15
N PRO A 78 4.03 -2.74 14.14
CA PRO A 78 2.73 -3.35 13.84
C PRO A 78 2.90 -4.81 13.38
N ARG A 79 1.78 -5.49 13.16
CA ARG A 79 1.79 -6.74 12.39
C ARG A 79 2.11 -6.41 10.94
N VAL A 80 3.11 -7.03 10.37
CA VAL A 80 3.50 -6.78 8.97
C VAL A 80 3.12 -7.98 8.12
N GLN A 81 2.33 -7.73 7.06
CA GLN A 81 2.18 -8.68 5.96
C GLN A 81 3.18 -8.29 4.85
N PRO A 82 4.28 -9.00 4.72
CA PRO A 82 5.32 -8.63 3.77
C PRO A 82 4.99 -9.13 2.36
N SER A 83 5.29 -8.31 1.36
CA SER A 83 5.58 -8.79 0.02
C SER A 83 7.09 -8.91 -0.19
N GLY A 84 7.49 -9.42 -1.33
CA GLY A 84 8.86 -9.31 -1.82
C GLY A 84 8.99 -8.15 -2.81
N PRO A 85 9.97 -8.23 -3.72
CA PRO A 85 10.04 -7.36 -4.87
C PRO A 85 8.76 -7.41 -5.70
N ILE A 86 8.36 -6.27 -6.26
CA ILE A 86 7.18 -6.17 -7.12
C ILE A 86 7.44 -6.93 -8.42
N LEU A 87 6.53 -7.81 -8.82
CA LEU A 87 6.63 -8.47 -10.12
C LEU A 87 6.16 -7.49 -11.20
N THR A 88 7.08 -7.08 -12.04
CA THR A 88 6.89 -6.05 -13.06
C THR A 88 7.33 -6.58 -14.43
N PRO A 89 6.60 -6.36 -15.51
CA PRO A 89 7.09 -6.69 -16.84
C PRO A 89 8.14 -5.69 -17.32
N THR A 90 8.89 -6.03 -18.37
CA THR A 90 9.78 -5.08 -19.04
C THR A 90 9.03 -3.79 -19.38
N ALA A 91 9.58 -2.64 -19.01
CA ALA A 91 8.99 -1.31 -19.12
C ALA A 91 7.75 -1.08 -18.23
N GLY A 92 7.48 -1.95 -17.26
CA GLY A 92 6.47 -1.74 -16.21
C GLY A 92 6.86 -0.65 -15.22
N LEU A 93 6.00 -0.40 -14.22
CA LEU A 93 6.20 0.68 -13.25
C LEU A 93 7.53 0.57 -12.49
N ASP A 94 7.86 -0.62 -12.03
CA ASP A 94 9.05 -0.86 -11.20
C ASP A 94 10.25 -1.46 -11.96
N ASP A 95 10.18 -1.54 -13.29
CA ASP A 95 11.36 -1.71 -14.14
C ASP A 95 12.13 -0.38 -14.20
N LYS A 96 12.97 -0.15 -13.18
CA LYS A 96 13.83 1.05 -13.06
C LYS A 96 15.22 0.84 -13.69
N ARG A 97 15.39 -0.27 -14.37
CA ARG A 97 16.66 -0.67 -14.95
C ARG A 97 16.91 0.01 -16.29
N PRO A 98 18.06 0.68 -16.48
CA PRO A 98 18.48 1.08 -17.84
C PRO A 98 18.67 -0.16 -18.71
N TYR A 99 18.27 -0.08 -20.00
CA TYR A 99 18.27 -1.21 -20.93
C TYR A 99 19.65 -1.89 -21.12
N PHE A 100 20.74 -1.22 -20.76
CA PHE A 100 22.13 -1.73 -20.87
C PHE A 100 22.70 -2.29 -19.55
N VAL A 101 21.86 -2.40 -18.49
CA VAL A 101 22.26 -2.93 -17.18
C VAL A 101 21.54 -4.24 -16.94
N GLU A 102 22.26 -5.28 -16.52
CA GLU A 102 21.67 -6.56 -16.13
C GLU A 102 21.32 -6.60 -14.63
N GLY A 103 20.33 -7.41 -14.27
CA GLY A 103 19.88 -7.63 -12.89
C GLY A 103 18.81 -6.64 -12.41
N ASN A 104 18.15 -7.00 -11.33
CA ASN A 104 17.09 -6.20 -10.74
C ASN A 104 17.65 -4.99 -10.00
N LEU A 105 17.06 -3.83 -10.23
CA LEU A 105 17.36 -2.61 -9.50
C LEU A 105 16.12 -2.13 -8.74
N ALA A 106 16.34 -1.59 -7.56
CA ALA A 106 15.29 -1.06 -6.69
C ALA A 106 14.31 -2.14 -6.17
N ASN A 107 13.00 -1.92 -6.29
CA ASN A 107 11.97 -2.74 -5.66
C ASN A 107 11.32 -3.74 -6.63
N GLY A 108 11.61 -3.64 -7.93
CA GLY A 108 11.03 -4.50 -8.96
C GLY A 108 11.83 -5.76 -9.24
N TRP A 109 11.12 -6.81 -9.58
CA TRP A 109 11.64 -8.05 -10.16
C TRP A 109 11.01 -8.22 -11.54
N GLU A 110 11.83 -8.04 -12.59
CA GLU A 110 11.39 -8.15 -13.99
C GLU A 110 11.00 -9.60 -14.31
N VAL A 111 9.77 -9.77 -14.78
CA VAL A 111 9.19 -11.07 -15.19
C VAL A 111 8.37 -10.88 -16.45
N ASN A 112 8.53 -11.78 -17.41
CA ASN A 112 7.81 -11.74 -18.69
C ASN A 112 7.20 -13.11 -19.02
N GLY A 113 5.89 -13.12 -19.15
CA GLY A 113 5.14 -14.33 -19.44
C GLY A 113 4.92 -15.25 -18.23
N GLU A 114 3.96 -16.15 -18.38
CA GLU A 114 3.44 -16.99 -17.30
C GLU A 114 4.50 -17.83 -16.57
N THR A 115 5.49 -18.37 -17.30
CA THR A 115 6.50 -19.27 -16.73
C THR A 115 7.40 -18.54 -15.72
N GLU A 116 7.89 -17.35 -16.07
CA GLU A 116 8.75 -16.56 -15.17
C GLU A 116 7.96 -16.06 -13.96
N ILE A 117 6.70 -15.67 -14.16
CA ILE A 117 5.79 -15.24 -13.10
C ILE A 117 5.56 -16.38 -12.09
N ILE A 118 5.23 -17.59 -12.56
CA ILE A 118 5.05 -18.77 -11.70
C ILE A 118 6.32 -19.07 -10.90
N GLN A 119 7.49 -19.00 -11.54
CA GLN A 119 8.77 -19.19 -10.85
C GLN A 119 8.97 -18.14 -9.75
N ALA A 120 8.76 -16.86 -10.07
CA ALA A 120 8.94 -15.76 -9.12
C ALA A 120 7.99 -15.87 -7.92
N VAL A 121 6.72 -16.23 -8.14
CA VAL A 121 5.76 -16.48 -7.05
C VAL A 121 6.23 -17.58 -6.11
N ARG A 122 6.76 -18.69 -6.64
CA ARG A 122 7.31 -19.80 -5.83
C ARG A 122 8.52 -19.38 -5.02
N GLU A 123 9.40 -18.58 -5.59
CA GLU A 123 10.58 -18.07 -4.90
C GLU A 123 10.20 -17.09 -3.80
N GLN A 124 9.24 -16.21 -4.04
CA GLN A 124 8.70 -15.30 -3.03
C GLN A 124 8.00 -16.06 -1.89
N TYR A 125 7.18 -17.07 -2.23
CA TYR A 125 6.60 -17.98 -1.21
C TYR A 125 7.67 -18.63 -0.35
N LYS A 126 8.71 -19.19 -0.98
CA LYS A 126 9.84 -19.81 -0.27
C LYS A 126 10.56 -18.80 0.65
N ALA A 127 10.60 -17.53 0.28
CA ALA A 127 11.18 -16.46 1.10
C ALA A 127 10.29 -16.05 2.28
N GLY A 128 9.02 -16.50 2.31
CA GLY A 128 8.10 -16.25 3.42
C GLY A 128 7.24 -14.99 3.29
N VAL A 129 6.95 -14.55 2.06
CA VAL A 129 6.02 -13.43 1.82
C VAL A 129 4.59 -13.84 2.18
N ALA A 130 3.75 -12.86 2.52
CA ALA A 130 2.32 -13.01 2.78
C ALA A 130 1.44 -12.46 1.64
N THR A 131 2.04 -11.72 0.71
CA THR A 131 1.34 -11.09 -0.42
C THR A 131 2.25 -11.09 -1.64
N ILE A 132 1.70 -11.32 -2.82
CA ILE A 132 2.35 -11.04 -4.11
C ILE A 132 1.87 -9.67 -4.59
N LYS A 133 2.79 -8.83 -5.07
CA LYS A 133 2.47 -7.56 -5.71
C LYS A 133 2.83 -7.59 -7.18
N LEU A 134 1.88 -7.15 -8.03
CA LEU A 134 2.02 -7.08 -9.48
C LEU A 134 1.90 -5.64 -9.99
N ASP A 135 2.54 -5.33 -11.12
CA ASP A 135 2.37 -4.09 -11.88
C ASP A 135 1.51 -4.34 -13.13
N ALA A 136 0.18 -4.25 -12.99
CA ALA A 136 -0.74 -4.44 -14.10
C ALA A 136 -0.91 -3.21 -15.01
N SER A 137 -0.38 -2.07 -14.61
CA SER A 137 -0.33 -0.84 -15.43
C SER A 137 0.93 -0.03 -15.18
N GLY A 138 1.22 0.92 -16.08
CA GLY A 138 2.21 1.95 -15.86
C GLY A 138 1.74 3.03 -14.87
N ALA A 139 2.58 4.06 -14.71
CA ALA A 139 2.29 5.24 -13.90
C ALA A 139 3.06 6.45 -14.45
N TRP A 140 2.74 7.66 -13.97
CA TRP A 140 3.44 8.90 -14.40
C TRP A 140 4.96 8.87 -14.13
N THR A 141 5.43 8.01 -13.24
CA THR A 141 6.86 7.84 -12.91
C THR A 141 7.57 6.74 -13.71
N ALA A 142 6.82 5.98 -14.52
CA ALA A 142 7.31 4.80 -15.24
C ALA A 142 7.70 5.11 -16.70
N PHE A 143 8.23 4.11 -17.40
CA PHE A 143 8.34 4.14 -18.86
C PHE A 143 6.97 4.08 -19.51
N SER A 144 6.04 3.34 -18.92
CA SER A 144 4.65 3.22 -19.38
C SER A 144 3.75 4.20 -18.62
N SER A 145 2.86 4.88 -19.37
CA SER A 145 1.88 5.81 -18.80
C SER A 145 0.89 5.11 -17.86
N SER A 146 0.30 5.86 -16.93
CA SER A 146 -0.78 5.42 -16.04
C SER A 146 -2.03 4.90 -16.79
N THR A 147 -2.18 5.21 -18.05
CA THR A 147 -3.27 4.71 -18.92
C THR A 147 -2.89 3.46 -19.74
N THR A 148 -1.66 2.96 -19.58
CA THR A 148 -1.14 1.80 -20.34
C THR A 148 -1.22 0.53 -19.47
N PRO A 149 -1.99 -0.51 -19.88
CA PRO A 149 -1.89 -1.82 -19.23
C PRO A 149 -0.54 -2.44 -19.55
N THR A 150 0.13 -3.01 -18.56
CA THR A 150 1.49 -3.56 -18.71
C THR A 150 1.52 -5.08 -18.59
N MET A 151 0.55 -5.69 -17.91
CA MET A 151 0.36 -7.15 -17.88
C MET A 151 -0.94 -7.55 -18.54
N THR A 152 -0.92 -8.69 -19.20
CA THR A 152 -2.10 -9.34 -19.76
C THR A 152 -2.87 -10.10 -18.69
N GLU A 153 -4.17 -10.37 -18.93
CA GLU A 153 -4.99 -11.20 -18.05
C GLU A 153 -4.37 -12.60 -17.81
N PRO A 154 -3.84 -13.36 -18.82
CA PRO A 154 -3.17 -14.63 -18.57
C PRO A 154 -1.94 -14.54 -17.68
N GLU A 155 -1.12 -13.51 -17.82
CA GLU A 155 0.04 -13.29 -16.96
C GLU A 155 -0.36 -13.06 -15.49
N ILE A 156 -1.37 -12.22 -15.25
CA ILE A 156 -1.91 -11.98 -13.91
C ILE A 156 -2.54 -13.27 -13.35
N ALA A 157 -3.32 -13.99 -14.18
CA ALA A 157 -3.95 -15.26 -13.79
C ALA A 157 -2.92 -16.34 -13.39
N ALA A 158 -1.76 -16.37 -14.05
CA ALA A 158 -0.66 -17.26 -13.68
C ALA A 158 -0.13 -16.95 -12.28
N ALA A 159 0.03 -15.65 -11.94
CA ALA A 159 0.43 -15.23 -10.60
C ALA A 159 -0.64 -15.60 -9.55
N VAL A 160 -1.90 -15.26 -9.80
CA VAL A 160 -3.03 -15.52 -8.91
C VAL A 160 -3.20 -17.02 -8.67
N GLY A 161 -3.26 -17.81 -9.73
CA GLY A 161 -3.43 -19.26 -9.63
C GLY A 161 -2.30 -19.94 -8.86
N GLU A 162 -1.05 -19.46 -8.98
CA GLU A 162 0.07 -20.01 -8.23
C GLU A 162 0.07 -19.54 -6.77
N ALA A 163 -0.18 -18.25 -6.51
CA ALA A 163 -0.20 -17.69 -5.17
C ALA A 163 -1.32 -18.30 -4.30
N HIS A 164 -2.52 -18.42 -4.85
CA HIS A 164 -3.68 -18.97 -4.14
C HIS A 164 -3.51 -20.44 -3.76
N LYS A 165 -2.71 -21.25 -4.50
CA LYS A 165 -2.35 -22.62 -4.07
C LYS A 165 -1.63 -22.64 -2.71
N PHE A 166 -0.92 -21.57 -2.39
CA PHE A 166 -0.18 -21.40 -1.14
C PHE A 166 -0.94 -20.57 -0.10
N GLY A 167 -2.18 -20.17 -0.38
CA GLY A 167 -2.98 -19.31 0.49
C GLY A 167 -2.46 -17.87 0.59
N ILE A 168 -1.69 -17.42 -0.42
CA ILE A 168 -1.15 -16.05 -0.49
C ILE A 168 -2.04 -15.19 -1.35
N ARG A 169 -2.37 -13.97 -0.88
CA ARG A 169 -3.13 -12.98 -1.62
C ARG A 169 -2.29 -12.27 -2.68
N VAL A 170 -2.98 -11.77 -3.71
CA VAL A 170 -2.38 -11.01 -4.81
C VAL A 170 -2.95 -9.60 -4.85
N ALA A 171 -2.07 -8.61 -4.83
CA ALA A 171 -2.35 -7.19 -4.99
C ALA A 171 -1.83 -6.68 -6.33
N ALA A 172 -2.65 -5.96 -7.09
CA ALA A 172 -2.25 -5.41 -8.39
C ALA A 172 -2.24 -3.88 -8.38
N HIS A 173 -1.07 -3.27 -8.65
CA HIS A 173 -1.05 -1.88 -9.10
C HIS A 173 -1.78 -1.81 -10.45
N ALA A 174 -2.90 -1.09 -10.51
CA ALA A 174 -3.66 -0.95 -11.74
C ALA A 174 -4.33 0.43 -11.79
N GLN A 175 -3.74 1.32 -12.58
CA GLN A 175 -4.31 2.65 -12.85
C GLN A 175 -5.10 2.66 -14.15
N ALA A 176 -4.59 2.01 -15.22
CA ALA A 176 -5.25 1.91 -16.51
C ALA A 176 -6.54 1.08 -16.45
N THR A 177 -7.59 1.53 -17.13
CA THR A 177 -8.89 0.84 -17.21
C THR A 177 -8.75 -0.65 -17.57
N GLU A 178 -8.02 -0.97 -18.63
CA GLU A 178 -7.81 -2.37 -19.04
C GLU A 178 -6.91 -3.14 -18.07
N GLY A 179 -5.95 -2.47 -17.40
CA GLY A 179 -5.15 -3.07 -16.32
C GLY A 179 -6.02 -3.49 -15.14
N ILE A 180 -6.97 -2.63 -14.73
CA ILE A 180 -7.95 -2.92 -13.68
C ILE A 180 -8.81 -4.14 -14.07
N LYS A 181 -9.37 -4.13 -15.29
CA LYS A 181 -10.22 -5.23 -15.78
C LYS A 181 -9.46 -6.54 -15.87
N ASN A 182 -8.24 -6.52 -16.42
CA ASN A 182 -7.37 -7.70 -16.47
C ASN A 182 -7.08 -8.26 -15.07
N ALA A 183 -6.76 -7.39 -14.11
CA ALA A 183 -6.49 -7.77 -12.74
C ALA A 183 -7.71 -8.44 -12.08
N VAL A 184 -8.90 -7.83 -12.20
CA VAL A 184 -10.13 -8.36 -11.60
C VAL A 184 -10.54 -9.68 -12.26
N ARG A 185 -10.53 -9.77 -13.59
CA ARG A 185 -10.87 -11.01 -14.33
C ARG A 185 -9.91 -12.16 -14.01
N ALA A 186 -8.63 -11.83 -13.78
CA ALA A 186 -7.62 -12.79 -13.38
C ALA A 186 -7.75 -13.25 -11.91
N GLY A 187 -8.61 -12.60 -11.11
CA GLY A 187 -8.93 -13.01 -9.74
C GLY A 187 -8.01 -12.46 -8.67
N VAL A 188 -7.43 -11.26 -8.83
CA VAL A 188 -6.67 -10.59 -7.76
C VAL A 188 -7.55 -10.31 -6.56
N ASP A 189 -6.95 -10.26 -5.37
CA ASP A 189 -7.66 -9.98 -4.13
C ASP A 189 -7.86 -8.49 -3.89
N THR A 190 -6.91 -7.66 -4.34
CA THR A 190 -6.99 -6.20 -4.22
C THR A 190 -6.45 -5.49 -5.46
N VAL A 191 -7.08 -4.36 -5.78
CA VAL A 191 -6.61 -3.41 -6.80
C VAL A 191 -6.13 -2.15 -6.10
N GLU A 192 -4.89 -1.80 -6.35
CA GLU A 192 -4.25 -0.62 -5.78
C GLU A 192 -4.43 0.58 -6.73
N HIS A 193 -4.75 1.74 -6.18
CA HIS A 193 -5.02 3.01 -6.84
C HIS A 193 -6.34 3.02 -7.62
N ALA A 194 -6.52 2.20 -8.66
CA ALA A 194 -7.73 2.12 -9.49
C ALA A 194 -8.12 3.49 -10.09
N THR A 195 -7.17 4.16 -10.75
CA THR A 195 -7.29 5.58 -11.13
C THR A 195 -8.30 5.83 -12.25
N TYR A 196 -8.33 4.99 -13.28
CA TYR A 196 -9.19 5.19 -14.45
C TYR A 196 -10.29 4.12 -14.53
N ILE A 197 -11.22 4.12 -13.55
CA ILE A 197 -12.32 3.16 -13.49
C ILE A 197 -13.44 3.59 -14.47
N ASP A 198 -13.84 2.69 -15.38
CA ASP A 198 -15.09 2.82 -16.15
C ASP A 198 -16.23 2.01 -15.52
N ASP A 199 -17.43 2.07 -16.09
CA ASP A 199 -18.62 1.38 -15.54
C ASP A 199 -18.45 -0.14 -15.53
N GLU A 200 -17.81 -0.72 -16.55
CA GLU A 200 -17.54 -2.16 -16.60
C GLU A 200 -16.56 -2.58 -15.49
N ALA A 201 -15.50 -1.79 -15.26
CA ALA A 201 -14.56 -2.08 -14.17
C ALA A 201 -15.23 -1.98 -12.79
N LEU A 202 -16.16 -1.02 -12.60
CA LEU A 202 -16.98 -0.93 -11.38
C LEU A 202 -17.82 -2.18 -11.17
N ASP A 203 -18.51 -2.65 -12.22
CA ASP A 203 -19.34 -3.85 -12.16
C ASP A 203 -18.48 -5.08 -11.82
N LEU A 204 -17.36 -5.26 -12.50
CA LEU A 204 -16.40 -6.34 -12.23
C LEU A 204 -15.90 -6.34 -10.78
N LEU A 205 -15.53 -5.18 -10.24
CA LEU A 205 -15.06 -5.04 -8.85
C LEU A 205 -16.11 -5.49 -7.84
N VAL A 206 -17.38 -5.08 -8.07
CA VAL A 206 -18.51 -5.46 -7.19
C VAL A 206 -18.83 -6.95 -7.33
N GLU A 207 -18.96 -7.46 -8.57
CA GLU A 207 -19.32 -8.85 -8.85
C GLU A 207 -18.29 -9.86 -8.32
N ASN A 208 -17.00 -9.50 -8.32
CA ASN A 208 -15.91 -10.36 -7.86
C ASN A 208 -15.49 -10.08 -6.41
N ASP A 209 -16.17 -9.17 -5.70
CA ASP A 209 -15.92 -8.84 -4.30
C ASP A 209 -14.47 -8.34 -4.02
N VAL A 210 -13.86 -7.66 -5.00
CA VAL A 210 -12.48 -7.18 -4.95
C VAL A 210 -12.40 -5.87 -4.19
N TYR A 211 -11.44 -5.77 -3.27
CA TYR A 211 -11.14 -4.52 -2.55
C TYR A 211 -10.34 -3.56 -3.42
N VAL A 212 -10.69 -2.27 -3.35
CA VAL A 212 -9.86 -1.18 -3.90
C VAL A 212 -9.19 -0.43 -2.75
N ILE A 213 -7.88 -0.23 -2.87
CA ILE A 213 -7.09 0.60 -1.97
C ILE A 213 -6.66 1.85 -2.75
N PRO A 214 -7.38 2.98 -2.63
CA PRO A 214 -7.25 4.11 -3.55
C PRO A 214 -5.99 4.95 -3.35
N THR A 215 -5.40 4.96 -2.17
CA THR A 215 -4.15 5.71 -1.87
C THR A 215 -4.18 7.15 -2.36
N LEU A 216 -5.16 7.93 -1.90
CA LEU A 216 -5.41 9.30 -2.37
C LEU A 216 -4.27 10.27 -2.02
N ILE A 217 -3.54 10.02 -0.92
CA ILE A 217 -2.52 10.95 -0.41
C ILE A 217 -1.45 11.27 -1.46
N PRO A 218 -0.80 10.30 -2.13
CA PRO A 218 0.24 10.59 -3.11
C PRO A 218 -0.24 11.54 -4.21
N PHE A 219 -1.42 11.31 -4.77
CA PHE A 219 -1.98 12.16 -5.83
C PHE A 219 -2.25 13.60 -5.38
N VAL A 220 -2.54 13.81 -4.09
CA VAL A 220 -2.77 15.15 -3.52
C VAL A 220 -1.45 15.83 -3.17
N GLU A 221 -0.48 15.10 -2.61
CA GLU A 221 0.75 15.67 -2.09
C GLU A 221 1.81 15.91 -3.17
N PHE A 222 1.93 15.05 -4.17
CA PHE A 222 2.89 15.26 -5.27
C PHE A 222 2.65 16.58 -6.00
N LEU A 223 1.39 17.00 -6.17
CA LEU A 223 1.05 18.27 -6.81
C LEU A 223 1.36 19.51 -5.95
N LYS A 224 1.57 19.32 -4.63
CA LYS A 224 1.99 20.41 -3.73
C LYS A 224 3.51 20.49 -3.59
N ALA A 225 4.22 19.57 -4.21
CA ALA A 225 5.65 19.36 -3.94
C ALA A 225 6.59 20.35 -4.65
N ASP A 226 6.06 21.41 -5.26
CA ASP A 226 6.76 22.49 -6.01
C ASP A 226 8.20 22.13 -6.47
N ASP A 227 9.22 22.31 -5.67
CA ASP A 227 10.61 21.99 -6.02
C ASP A 227 11.12 20.65 -5.42
N ALA A 228 10.28 19.90 -4.70
CA ALA A 228 10.73 18.70 -3.99
C ALA A 228 10.91 17.48 -4.91
N VAL A 229 10.16 17.43 -6.02
CA VAL A 229 10.25 16.38 -7.03
C VAL A 229 10.48 17.03 -8.39
N GLU A 230 11.58 16.67 -9.05
CA GLU A 230 11.90 17.15 -10.38
C GLU A 230 10.99 16.44 -11.40
N MET A 231 9.99 17.16 -11.92
CA MET A 231 9.08 16.69 -12.97
C MET A 231 9.20 17.59 -14.20
N ASN A 232 9.12 16.99 -15.37
CA ASN A 232 8.92 17.76 -16.59
C ASN A 232 7.43 18.10 -16.81
N ASP A 233 7.14 19.04 -17.72
CA ASP A 233 5.78 19.51 -17.97
C ASP A 233 4.79 18.38 -18.32
N SER A 234 5.25 17.34 -19.04
CA SER A 234 4.42 16.19 -19.40
C SER A 234 4.08 15.31 -18.19
N GLN A 235 5.03 15.11 -17.28
CA GLN A 235 4.81 14.36 -16.04
C GLN A 235 3.88 15.12 -15.10
N GLN A 236 4.01 16.44 -15.01
CA GLN A 236 3.11 17.26 -14.22
C GLN A 236 1.68 17.22 -14.78
N ALA A 237 1.51 17.39 -16.08
CA ALA A 237 0.20 17.31 -16.72
C ALA A 237 -0.45 15.91 -16.55
N GLN A 238 0.34 14.84 -16.63
CA GLN A 238 -0.15 13.48 -16.39
C GLN A 238 -0.59 13.30 -14.94
N LEU A 239 0.18 13.79 -13.97
CA LEU A 239 -0.16 13.70 -12.55
C LEU A 239 -1.42 14.49 -12.20
N GLU A 240 -1.63 15.66 -12.81
CA GLU A 240 -2.86 16.44 -12.66
C GLU A 240 -4.08 15.69 -13.19
N ALA A 241 -3.96 15.06 -14.37
CA ALA A 241 -5.00 14.23 -14.95
C ALA A 241 -5.27 12.97 -14.09
N ASP A 242 -4.21 12.30 -13.61
CA ASP A 242 -4.30 11.14 -12.73
C ASP A 242 -5.05 11.49 -11.44
N ARG A 243 -4.76 12.66 -10.82
CA ARG A 243 -5.45 13.10 -9.60
C ARG A 243 -6.95 13.32 -9.84
N GLU A 244 -7.32 13.98 -10.93
CA GLU A 244 -8.73 14.25 -11.24
C GLU A 244 -9.48 12.93 -11.47
N ALA A 245 -8.89 12.02 -12.25
CA ALA A 245 -9.44 10.69 -12.51
C ALA A 245 -9.54 9.87 -11.22
N GLN A 246 -8.51 9.92 -10.36
CA GLN A 246 -8.47 9.20 -9.07
C GLN A 246 -9.62 9.63 -8.15
N LEU A 247 -9.85 10.93 -8.01
CA LEU A 247 -10.92 11.44 -7.16
C LEU A 247 -12.31 11.16 -7.74
N ASP A 248 -12.46 11.18 -9.07
CA ASP A 248 -13.70 10.77 -9.72
C ASP A 248 -13.96 9.27 -9.53
N SER A 249 -12.97 8.44 -9.79
CA SER A 249 -13.03 6.98 -9.62
C SER A 249 -13.35 6.60 -8.18
N PHE A 250 -12.74 7.27 -7.19
CA PHE A 250 -13.03 7.05 -5.77
C PHE A 250 -14.51 7.31 -5.43
N ARG A 251 -15.09 8.44 -5.90
CA ARG A 251 -16.52 8.74 -5.67
C ARG A 251 -17.42 7.71 -6.35
N ARG A 252 -17.15 7.38 -7.62
CA ARG A 252 -17.94 6.40 -8.36
C ARG A 252 -17.86 5.00 -7.74
N ALA A 253 -16.70 4.59 -7.26
CA ALA A 253 -16.51 3.33 -6.54
C ALA A 253 -17.36 3.29 -5.25
N GLN A 254 -17.36 4.38 -4.48
CA GLN A 254 -18.20 4.52 -3.28
C GLN A 254 -19.70 4.41 -3.64
N GLU A 255 -20.16 5.19 -4.62
CA GLU A 255 -21.56 5.21 -5.06
C GLU A 255 -22.04 3.85 -5.60
N ARG A 256 -21.14 3.07 -6.25
CA ARG A 256 -21.42 1.74 -6.79
C ARG A 256 -21.39 0.65 -5.71
N GLY A 257 -20.85 0.95 -4.52
CA GLY A 257 -20.72 -0.02 -3.42
C GLY A 257 -19.49 -0.93 -3.54
N VAL A 258 -18.45 -0.50 -4.26
CA VAL A 258 -17.15 -1.18 -4.27
C VAL A 258 -16.57 -1.16 -2.86
N LYS A 259 -16.00 -2.26 -2.41
CA LYS A 259 -15.31 -2.36 -1.12
C LYS A 259 -14.03 -1.52 -1.15
N LEU A 260 -13.97 -0.52 -0.27
CA LEU A 260 -12.83 0.38 -0.14
C LEU A 260 -12.09 0.14 1.18
N ALA A 261 -10.76 0.09 1.11
CA ALA A 261 -9.88 -0.03 2.27
C ALA A 261 -8.82 1.08 2.24
N VAL A 262 -8.26 1.39 3.41
CA VAL A 262 -7.30 2.49 3.57
C VAL A 262 -5.87 2.00 3.36
N GLY A 263 -5.11 2.74 2.56
CA GLY A 263 -3.68 2.55 2.35
C GLY A 263 -2.98 3.89 2.17
N SER A 264 -1.89 4.11 2.91
CA SER A 264 -1.20 5.42 2.90
C SER A 264 -0.28 5.61 1.70
N ASP A 265 0.24 4.52 1.14
CA ASP A 265 1.27 4.55 0.10
C ASP A 265 2.40 5.53 0.44
N ALA A 266 2.97 5.36 1.64
CA ALA A 266 3.91 6.32 2.20
C ALA A 266 5.19 6.42 1.35
N ILE A 267 5.39 7.59 0.77
CA ILE A 267 6.52 7.94 -0.09
C ILE A 267 7.17 9.22 0.45
N PRO A 268 8.07 9.12 1.47
CA PRO A 268 8.74 10.29 1.99
C PRO A 268 9.58 11.03 0.92
N PRO A 269 9.64 12.37 0.96
CA PRO A 269 9.25 13.27 2.06
C PRO A 269 7.79 13.72 2.01
N LEU A 270 7.03 13.35 1.01
CA LEU A 270 5.69 13.88 0.76
C LEU A 270 4.65 13.23 1.67
N VAL A 271 4.76 11.92 1.85
CA VAL A 271 3.91 11.14 2.75
C VAL A 271 4.84 10.42 3.72
N SER A 272 4.81 10.81 4.98
CA SER A 272 5.63 10.15 6.00
C SER A 272 5.05 8.81 6.42
N HIS A 273 5.92 7.88 6.80
CA HIS A 273 5.48 6.62 7.38
C HIS A 273 4.63 6.87 8.64
N GLY A 274 3.47 6.24 8.71
CA GLY A 274 2.48 6.41 9.79
C GLY A 274 1.47 7.54 9.58
N ASP A 275 1.56 8.32 8.49
CA ASP A 275 0.58 9.36 8.18
C ASP A 275 -0.75 8.81 7.61
N THR A 276 -1.09 7.55 7.89
CA THR A 276 -2.32 6.86 7.44
C THR A 276 -3.59 7.63 7.79
N TYR A 277 -3.60 8.38 8.91
CA TYR A 277 -4.71 9.23 9.29
C TYR A 277 -5.07 10.28 8.22
N ARG A 278 -4.12 10.68 7.37
CA ARG A 278 -4.38 11.63 6.29
C ARG A 278 -5.22 11.01 5.18
N GLU A 279 -5.02 9.71 4.90
CA GLU A 279 -5.87 8.98 3.97
C GLU A 279 -7.31 8.87 4.51
N ILE A 280 -7.45 8.57 5.81
CA ILE A 280 -8.78 8.54 6.48
C ILE A 280 -9.47 9.90 6.37
N ALA A 281 -8.73 10.99 6.58
CA ALA A 281 -9.26 12.34 6.44
C ALA A 281 -9.65 12.68 4.99
N LEU A 282 -8.93 12.16 3.99
CA LEU A 282 -9.28 12.32 2.59
C LEU A 282 -10.56 11.54 2.24
N PHE A 283 -10.77 10.35 2.78
CA PHE A 283 -12.03 9.61 2.62
C PHE A 283 -13.21 10.47 3.08
N VAL A 284 -13.13 11.05 4.28
CA VAL A 284 -14.17 11.94 4.80
C VAL A 284 -14.35 13.19 3.92
N LYS A 285 -13.25 13.82 3.52
CA LYS A 285 -13.29 15.00 2.64
C LYS A 285 -13.98 14.72 1.30
N HIS A 286 -13.88 13.49 0.81
CA HIS A 286 -14.43 13.09 -0.49
C HIS A 286 -15.72 12.25 -0.41
N GLY A 287 -16.45 12.30 0.73
CA GLY A 287 -17.84 11.88 0.81
C GLY A 287 -18.15 10.75 1.79
N PHE A 288 -17.15 10.16 2.45
CA PHE A 288 -17.40 9.19 3.52
C PHE A 288 -17.90 9.90 4.77
N SER A 289 -18.80 9.25 5.52
CA SER A 289 -18.98 9.64 6.92
C SER A 289 -17.72 9.33 7.72
N PRO A 290 -17.44 10.05 8.84
CA PRO A 290 -16.32 9.67 9.71
C PRO A 290 -16.36 8.21 10.15
N GLY A 291 -17.57 7.70 10.46
CA GLY A 291 -17.75 6.29 10.84
C GLY A 291 -17.36 5.32 9.73
N ASP A 292 -17.79 5.55 8.49
CA ASP A 292 -17.46 4.68 7.35
C ASP A 292 -15.97 4.74 7.02
N ALA A 293 -15.33 5.91 7.14
CA ALA A 293 -13.89 6.06 6.95
C ALA A 293 -13.08 5.29 8.01
N LEU A 294 -13.53 5.28 9.27
CA LEU A 294 -12.93 4.47 10.33
C LEU A 294 -13.12 2.97 10.09
N VAL A 295 -14.30 2.55 9.60
CA VAL A 295 -14.55 1.16 9.18
C VAL A 295 -13.63 0.77 8.04
N ALA A 296 -13.44 1.65 7.04
CA ALA A 296 -12.50 1.41 5.94
C ALA A 296 -11.05 1.22 6.44
N ALA A 297 -10.63 2.02 7.44
CA ALA A 297 -9.28 1.99 8.02
C ALA A 297 -9.05 0.88 9.06
N THR A 298 -10.06 0.12 9.41
CA THR A 298 -9.98 -0.94 10.42
C THR A 298 -10.51 -2.26 9.88
N LYS A 299 -11.84 -2.45 9.87
CA LYS A 299 -12.49 -3.67 9.45
C LYS A 299 -12.19 -4.01 7.99
N ASN A 300 -12.49 -3.09 7.05
CA ASN A 300 -12.33 -3.37 5.63
C ASN A 300 -10.86 -3.63 5.26
N SER A 301 -9.94 -2.83 5.83
CA SER A 301 -8.50 -3.06 5.63
C SER A 301 -8.06 -4.43 6.17
N ALA A 302 -8.60 -4.86 7.33
CA ALA A 302 -8.30 -6.20 7.85
C ALA A 302 -8.85 -7.32 6.95
N GLU A 303 -10.07 -7.17 6.42
CA GLU A 303 -10.68 -8.09 5.47
C GLU A 303 -9.89 -8.14 4.14
N ALA A 304 -9.48 -6.97 3.60
CA ALA A 304 -8.65 -6.89 2.41
C ALA A 304 -7.32 -7.64 2.58
N LEU A 305 -6.80 -7.68 3.80
CA LEU A 305 -5.57 -8.38 4.15
C LEU A 305 -5.79 -9.84 4.60
N ALA A 306 -7.02 -10.32 4.72
CA ALA A 306 -7.40 -11.62 5.29
C ALA A 306 -6.83 -11.85 6.72
N ILE A 307 -6.86 -10.83 7.55
CA ILE A 307 -6.51 -10.87 8.98
C ILE A 307 -7.69 -10.46 9.89
N ASP A 308 -8.86 -10.35 9.30
CA ASP A 308 -10.10 -9.96 9.99
C ASP A 308 -10.57 -10.97 11.05
N ALA A 309 -10.13 -12.21 10.98
CA ALA A 309 -10.34 -13.18 12.04
C ALA A 309 -9.67 -12.77 13.36
N ASP A 310 -8.54 -12.05 13.28
CA ASP A 310 -7.72 -11.67 14.43
C ASP A 310 -7.87 -10.21 14.85
N VAL A 311 -8.02 -9.28 13.89
CA VAL A 311 -7.98 -7.82 14.14
C VAL A 311 -9.04 -7.06 13.34
N GLY A 312 -9.03 -5.73 13.37
CA GLY A 312 -9.92 -4.85 12.61
C GLY A 312 -11.20 -4.46 13.34
N THR A 313 -11.66 -5.25 14.30
CA THR A 313 -12.80 -4.94 15.18
C THR A 313 -12.48 -5.26 16.63
N LEU A 314 -13.24 -4.67 17.56
CA LEU A 314 -13.16 -4.98 19.00
C LEU A 314 -14.26 -5.97 19.36
N GLU A 315 -13.96 -7.26 19.26
CA GLU A 315 -14.88 -8.36 19.49
C GLU A 315 -14.24 -9.43 20.39
N PRO A 316 -15.05 -10.15 21.23
CA PRO A 316 -14.53 -11.28 22.00
C PRO A 316 -13.90 -12.34 21.09
N GLY A 317 -12.69 -12.78 21.45
CA GLY A 317 -11.94 -13.79 20.68
C GLY A 317 -10.89 -13.21 19.74
N LYS A 318 -10.97 -11.93 19.38
CA LYS A 318 -9.94 -11.25 18.61
C LYS A 318 -8.80 -10.74 19.47
N LEU A 319 -7.69 -10.43 18.83
CA LEU A 319 -6.53 -9.83 19.49
C LEU A 319 -6.85 -8.41 19.96
N ALA A 320 -6.37 -8.05 21.14
CA ALA A 320 -6.59 -6.70 21.68
C ALA A 320 -5.63 -5.70 21.02
N ASP A 321 -5.95 -5.36 19.77
CA ASP A 321 -5.32 -4.29 19.00
C ASP A 321 -6.26 -3.06 19.05
N LEU A 322 -5.87 -2.05 19.82
CA LEU A 322 -6.70 -0.84 20.02
C LEU A 322 -5.83 0.41 20.20
N ILE A 323 -6.45 1.55 19.91
CA ILE A 323 -5.90 2.86 20.21
C ILE A 323 -6.89 3.69 21.03
N VAL A 324 -6.35 4.51 21.93
CA VAL A 324 -7.10 5.51 22.69
C VAL A 324 -6.76 6.88 22.13
N ILE A 325 -7.80 7.60 21.71
CA ILE A 325 -7.71 8.93 21.11
C ILE A 325 -8.29 9.93 22.13
N ASP A 326 -7.61 11.07 22.29
CA ASP A 326 -8.18 12.23 22.97
C ASP A 326 -9.00 13.03 21.97
N GLY A 327 -10.31 13.15 22.21
CA GLY A 327 -11.30 13.67 21.29
C GLY A 327 -12.19 12.58 20.67
N ASP A 328 -13.17 13.00 19.88
CA ASP A 328 -14.10 12.10 19.19
C ASP A 328 -13.89 12.14 17.67
N PRO A 329 -13.29 11.10 17.08
CA PRO A 329 -13.06 11.06 15.63
C PRO A 329 -14.36 10.90 14.80
N LEU A 330 -15.50 10.61 15.43
CA LEU A 330 -16.81 10.60 14.75
C LEU A 330 -17.35 12.02 14.54
N ASP A 331 -17.01 12.95 15.43
CA ASP A 331 -17.36 14.38 15.31
C ASP A 331 -16.32 15.13 14.46
N ASP A 332 -15.03 14.88 14.70
CA ASP A 332 -13.93 15.50 13.99
C ASP A 332 -12.81 14.51 13.70
N ILE A 333 -12.76 14.05 12.45
CA ILE A 333 -11.75 13.07 12.01
C ILE A 333 -10.31 13.59 12.14
N SER A 334 -10.11 14.90 12.19
CA SER A 334 -8.79 15.52 12.24
C SER A 334 -8.06 15.25 13.56
N VAL A 335 -8.77 14.89 14.64
CA VAL A 335 -8.16 14.51 15.93
C VAL A 335 -7.21 13.32 15.81
N LEU A 336 -7.37 12.46 14.80
CA LEU A 336 -6.42 11.38 14.54
C LEU A 336 -5.02 11.89 14.18
N GLY A 337 -4.93 13.07 13.59
CA GLY A 337 -3.68 13.73 13.20
C GLY A 337 -3.08 14.65 14.25
N ASP A 338 -3.75 14.84 15.38
CA ASP A 338 -3.20 15.64 16.48
C ASP A 338 -1.86 15.04 16.94
N SER A 339 -0.88 15.92 17.17
CA SER A 339 0.45 15.51 17.60
C SER A 339 0.46 14.79 18.96
N THR A 340 -0.58 14.98 19.76
CA THR A 340 -0.77 14.31 21.06
C THR A 340 -1.42 12.92 20.91
N ASN A 341 -2.04 12.61 19.79
CA ASN A 341 -2.70 11.33 19.55
C ASN A 341 -1.81 10.33 18.79
N PRO A 342 -2.02 9.01 18.95
CA PRO A 342 -2.87 8.38 19.97
C PRO A 342 -2.24 8.46 21.37
N GLN A 343 -3.08 8.54 22.42
CA GLN A 343 -2.69 8.52 23.83
C GLN A 343 -2.15 7.15 24.25
N ILE A 344 -2.80 6.08 23.80
CA ILE A 344 -2.39 4.69 24.02
C ILE A 344 -2.41 3.97 22.68
N VAL A 345 -1.41 3.13 22.46
CA VAL A 345 -1.40 2.09 21.41
C VAL A 345 -1.21 0.74 22.09
N MET A 346 -2.17 -0.15 21.89
CA MET A 346 -2.10 -1.54 22.37
C MET A 346 -2.08 -2.49 21.16
N LYS A 347 -1.18 -3.46 21.18
CA LYS A 347 -1.08 -4.53 20.18
C LYS A 347 -1.03 -5.89 20.87
N GLY A 348 -1.98 -6.78 20.54
CA GLY A 348 -2.06 -8.11 21.15
C GLY A 348 -2.15 -8.09 22.69
N GLY A 349 -2.85 -7.09 23.25
CA GLY A 349 -2.97 -6.90 24.69
C GLY A 349 -1.77 -6.24 25.38
N THR A 350 -0.68 -5.98 24.64
CA THR A 350 0.50 -5.30 25.17
C THR A 350 0.45 -3.81 24.85
N ILE A 351 0.63 -2.95 25.86
CA ILE A 351 0.74 -1.50 25.67
C ILE A 351 2.09 -1.21 25.02
N MET A 352 2.06 -0.71 23.81
CA MET A 352 3.23 -0.34 23.02
C MET A 352 3.62 1.12 23.18
N LYS A 353 2.63 1.97 23.50
CA LYS A 353 2.80 3.41 23.77
C LYS A 353 1.78 3.84 24.81
N ASP A 354 2.20 4.64 25.79
CA ASP A 354 1.33 5.29 26.78
C ASP A 354 1.84 6.70 27.08
N ARG A 355 1.21 7.70 26.46
CA ARG A 355 1.54 9.11 26.68
C ARG A 355 1.03 9.69 27.98
N ARG A 356 0.07 9.04 28.64
CA ARG A 356 -0.47 9.52 29.92
C ARG A 356 0.55 9.42 31.06
N SER A 357 1.65 8.67 30.82
CA SER A 357 2.74 8.49 31.77
C SER A 357 3.98 9.33 31.45
N GLU A 358 3.95 10.10 30.36
CA GLU A 358 4.98 11.08 29.97
C GLU A 358 4.61 12.47 30.52
#